data_01aa5a19bdb1e2067d8cc610b0f229b2
#
_entry.id   01aa5a19bdb1e2067d8cc610b0f229b2
#
_cell.length_a   1.000
_cell.length_b   1.000
_cell.length_c   1.000
_cell.angle_alpha   90.00
_cell.angle_beta   90.00
_cell.angle_gamma   90.00
#
_symmetry.space_group_name_H-M   'P 1'
#
loop_
_entity.id
_entity.type
_entity.pdbx_description
1 polymer ?
#
loop_
_entity_poly.entity_id
_entity_poly.type
_entity_poly.pdbx_seq_one_letter_code
_entity_poly.pdbx_strand_id
1 'polypeptide(L)'
;MRVILFGTYDASMHPRIATLGAGLRDSGIEVAECNAPLGLDTAHRVAMLAQPWRAPDLLVRLARRWVTLARSARRMPTPDAVLVGYLGHFDVHLARLLFRRVPIVLDHLTGASDTGRDRRLDGGPRQALLRLIDAAALRAADVVLVDTEEHRAALPGRYRPRAVVVPVGAPAAWFAAGTAAAGPGTGPLRVVFYGLYTPLQGTPVIGAALGQLAGTPIEFTMVGDGQDAAAAKAAAAANGAVRWLDWVPAADLPALVASHQVCLGIFGTGAKARRVVPNKVFQGAAAGCAIVTSDTAPQRRTLGESAVLVPPGDPGALAGALRQLAADPAALARLRGAASELAAGQFAPAQVVAPLLRTLRPAPLPAGPGEQPGLDAPLTPNAWLRYDVVARMMPPGVRDVLEVGCGQGALGVRLAQHYDYLGLEPDPASCAVAEQRIKAAGRGEVRNIRVDALGAGQFDLVCAFEVLEHIDDDAAAVRQWAARLRPGGWLMLSVPAHQRRYGAADELVGHFRRYDPEAMAALLASCGLTDIEIRQYGFPLGYALEAGRNLIGRRRLAAAPAGSVAERTAASGRLLQPASRARGTATRYGTAPFRLLQRGFTGTGTGLVVLARLAA
;
A
#
# COMPACT_ATOMS: atom_id res chain seq x y z
N MET A 1 2.78 16.55 12.72
CA MET A 1 2.32 16.18 11.36
C MET A 1 0.88 16.61 11.22
N ARG A 2 0.55 17.30 10.12
CA ARG A 2 -0.81 17.76 9.80
C ARG A 2 -1.29 17.08 8.52
N VAL A 3 -2.48 16.49 8.53
CA VAL A 3 -3.13 15.86 7.37
C VAL A 3 -4.42 16.61 7.06
N ILE A 4 -4.64 16.93 5.79
CA ILE A 4 -5.92 17.48 5.32
C ILE A 4 -6.75 16.34 4.71
N LEU A 5 -7.98 16.15 5.21
CA LEU A 5 -8.99 15.34 4.54
C LEU A 5 -9.66 16.22 3.48
N PHE A 6 -9.49 15.84 2.21
CA PHE A 6 -9.83 16.69 1.08
C PHE A 6 -10.84 16.04 0.14
N GLY A 7 -11.85 16.77 -0.30
CA GLY A 7 -12.71 16.31 -1.39
C GLY A 7 -14.18 16.72 -1.30
N THR A 8 -14.97 16.10 -2.17
CA THR A 8 -16.43 16.29 -2.27
C THR A 8 -17.21 15.10 -1.69
N TYR A 9 -16.58 14.35 -0.76
CA TYR A 9 -17.18 13.18 -0.11
C TYR A 9 -18.29 13.58 0.87
N ASP A 10 -19.17 12.61 1.16
CA ASP A 10 -20.17 12.72 2.22
C ASP A 10 -19.86 11.70 3.31
N ALA A 11 -19.39 12.20 4.48
CA ALA A 11 -18.99 11.34 5.59
C ALA A 11 -20.16 10.60 6.24
N SER A 12 -21.40 11.11 6.10
CA SER A 12 -22.60 10.45 6.62
C SER A 12 -22.97 9.21 5.81
N MET A 13 -22.71 9.26 4.50
CA MET A 13 -22.97 8.15 3.57
C MET A 13 -21.83 7.15 3.47
N HIS A 14 -20.61 7.59 3.78
CA HIS A 14 -19.39 6.78 3.65
C HIS A 14 -18.50 6.91 4.89
N PRO A 15 -18.71 6.07 5.93
CA PRO A 15 -18.04 6.22 7.22
C PRO A 15 -16.53 6.00 7.19
N ARG A 16 -15.96 5.44 6.11
CA ARG A 16 -14.54 5.13 6.02
C ARG A 16 -13.65 6.36 6.22
N ILE A 17 -13.96 7.49 5.57
CA ILE A 17 -13.15 8.71 5.73
C ILE A 17 -13.21 9.24 7.16
N ALA A 18 -14.36 9.12 7.82
CA ALA A 18 -14.50 9.47 9.22
C ALA A 18 -13.66 8.55 10.13
N THR A 19 -13.65 7.24 9.86
CA THR A 19 -12.80 6.26 10.58
C THR A 19 -11.32 6.56 10.39
N LEU A 20 -10.88 6.85 9.15
CA LEU A 20 -9.50 7.24 8.88
C LEU A 20 -9.12 8.55 9.59
N GLY A 21 -10.00 9.55 9.54
CA GLY A 21 -9.79 10.83 10.23
C GLY A 21 -9.72 10.69 11.76
N ALA A 22 -10.60 9.87 12.34
CA ALA A 22 -10.58 9.55 13.78
C ALA A 22 -9.26 8.85 14.16
N GLY A 23 -8.89 7.80 13.43
CA GLY A 23 -7.66 7.06 13.71
C GLY A 23 -6.39 7.92 13.59
N LEU A 24 -6.35 8.85 12.65
CA LEU A 24 -5.26 9.81 12.55
C LEU A 24 -5.20 10.73 13.79
N ARG A 25 -6.35 11.26 14.26
CA ARG A 25 -6.43 12.10 15.47
C ARG A 25 -6.02 11.31 16.72
N ASP A 26 -6.53 10.08 16.86
CA ASP A 26 -6.19 9.17 17.96
C ASP A 26 -4.69 8.83 17.99
N SER A 27 -4.03 8.89 16.83
CA SER A 27 -2.59 8.68 16.67
C SER A 27 -1.75 9.96 16.84
N GLY A 28 -2.34 11.06 17.34
CA GLY A 28 -1.66 12.33 17.59
C GLY A 28 -1.38 13.16 16.33
N ILE A 29 -2.10 12.92 15.23
CA ILE A 29 -2.00 13.71 14.00
C ILE A 29 -3.02 14.86 14.03
N GLU A 30 -2.58 16.04 13.68
CA GLU A 30 -3.48 17.18 13.47
C GLU A 30 -4.25 16.98 12.16
N VAL A 31 -5.57 16.77 12.24
CA VAL A 31 -6.44 16.51 11.09
C VAL A 31 -7.34 17.72 10.85
N ALA A 32 -7.16 18.36 9.71
CA ALA A 32 -8.03 19.42 9.21
C ALA A 32 -8.93 18.89 8.09
N GLU A 33 -10.15 19.43 7.99
CA GLU A 33 -11.09 19.02 6.95
C GLU A 33 -11.28 20.14 5.92
N CYS A 34 -11.00 19.82 4.66
CA CYS A 34 -11.30 20.65 3.50
C CYS A 34 -12.30 19.88 2.63
N ASN A 35 -13.58 19.97 3.00
CA ASN A 35 -14.66 19.20 2.39
C ASN A 35 -15.79 20.09 1.90
N ALA A 36 -16.34 19.76 0.72
CA ALA A 36 -17.52 20.40 0.12
C ALA A 36 -18.42 19.36 -0.52
N PRO A 37 -19.31 18.69 0.25
CA PRO A 37 -20.09 17.57 -0.23
C PRO A 37 -20.84 17.87 -1.52
N LEU A 38 -20.79 16.92 -2.48
CA LEU A 38 -21.45 17.07 -3.78
C LEU A 38 -22.98 16.96 -3.68
N GLY A 39 -23.49 16.37 -2.57
CA GLY A 39 -24.91 16.20 -2.32
C GLY A 39 -25.57 15.16 -3.24
N LEU A 40 -24.80 14.20 -3.76
CA LEU A 40 -25.27 13.13 -4.61
C LEU A 40 -24.97 11.79 -3.94
N ASP A 41 -26.00 10.98 -3.74
CA ASP A 41 -25.81 9.60 -3.31
C ASP A 41 -25.17 8.73 -4.41
N THR A 42 -24.80 7.51 -4.05
CA THR A 42 -24.17 6.57 -5.00
C THR A 42 -25.13 6.19 -6.13
N ALA A 43 -26.44 6.12 -5.88
CA ALA A 43 -27.44 5.78 -6.88
C ALA A 43 -27.57 6.90 -7.93
N HIS A 44 -27.62 8.17 -7.49
CA HIS A 44 -27.64 9.33 -8.38
C HIS A 44 -26.35 9.46 -9.20
N ARG A 45 -25.18 9.26 -8.60
CA ARG A 45 -23.89 9.29 -9.33
C ARG A 45 -23.83 8.25 -10.44
N VAL A 46 -24.37 7.05 -10.18
CA VAL A 46 -24.42 5.97 -11.17
C VAL A 46 -25.48 6.22 -12.23
N ALA A 47 -26.67 6.72 -11.85
CA ALA A 47 -27.69 7.11 -12.81
C ALA A 47 -27.17 8.20 -13.79
N MET A 48 -26.35 9.13 -13.30
CA MET A 48 -25.69 10.15 -14.14
C MET A 48 -24.64 9.55 -15.09
N LEU A 49 -23.90 8.53 -14.67
CA LEU A 49 -23.00 7.79 -15.57
C LEU A 49 -23.75 7.01 -16.64
N ALA A 50 -24.97 6.54 -16.33
CA ALA A 50 -25.84 5.86 -17.28
C ALA A 50 -26.51 6.85 -18.28
N GLN A 51 -26.60 8.15 -17.95
CA GLN A 51 -27.27 9.19 -18.72
C GLN A 51 -26.28 10.31 -19.14
N PRO A 52 -25.57 10.17 -20.27
CA PRO A 52 -24.51 11.11 -20.69
C PRO A 52 -24.94 12.57 -20.78
N TRP A 53 -26.21 12.84 -21.08
CA TRP A 53 -26.75 14.21 -21.15
C TRP A 53 -26.82 14.93 -19.80
N ARG A 54 -26.69 14.23 -18.68
CA ARG A 54 -26.59 14.83 -17.34
C ARG A 54 -25.15 15.14 -16.92
N ALA A 55 -24.16 14.73 -17.70
CA ALA A 55 -22.76 15.00 -17.41
C ALA A 55 -22.43 16.51 -17.27
N PRO A 56 -23.01 17.44 -18.05
CA PRO A 56 -22.77 18.87 -17.89
C PRO A 56 -23.21 19.40 -16.52
N ASP A 57 -24.36 18.96 -15.98
CA ASP A 57 -24.84 19.37 -14.64
C ASP A 57 -23.88 18.88 -13.53
N LEU A 58 -23.40 17.65 -13.65
CA LEU A 58 -22.37 17.13 -12.74
C LEU A 58 -21.09 17.97 -12.78
N LEU A 59 -20.61 18.31 -13.95
CA LEU A 59 -19.39 19.10 -14.13
C LEU A 59 -19.55 20.51 -13.55
N VAL A 60 -20.70 21.15 -13.75
CA VAL A 60 -20.99 22.48 -13.15
C VAL A 60 -21.04 22.39 -11.62
N ARG A 61 -21.72 21.40 -11.06
CA ARG A 61 -21.76 21.17 -9.61
C ARG A 61 -20.36 20.92 -9.06
N LEU A 62 -19.61 20.04 -9.70
CA LEU A 62 -18.23 19.72 -9.32
C LEU A 62 -17.35 20.98 -9.37
N ALA A 63 -17.42 21.76 -10.45
CA ALA A 63 -16.66 23.01 -10.59
C ALA A 63 -16.98 24.01 -9.48
N ARG A 64 -18.26 24.19 -9.13
CA ARG A 64 -18.66 25.05 -7.97
C ARG A 64 -18.06 24.56 -6.67
N ARG A 65 -18.11 23.25 -6.38
CA ARG A 65 -17.51 22.66 -5.18
C ARG A 65 -15.98 22.81 -5.19
N TRP A 66 -15.33 22.64 -6.32
CA TRP A 66 -13.90 22.84 -6.48
C TRP A 66 -13.46 24.29 -6.21
N VAL A 67 -14.24 25.28 -6.62
CA VAL A 67 -13.98 26.68 -6.26
C VAL A 67 -14.04 26.86 -4.72
N THR A 68 -15.02 26.25 -4.05
CA THR A 68 -15.12 26.28 -2.59
C THR A 68 -13.91 25.61 -1.95
N LEU A 69 -13.56 24.39 -2.37
CA LEU A 69 -12.39 23.67 -1.88
C LEU A 69 -11.10 24.47 -2.08
N ALA A 70 -10.90 25.07 -3.26
CA ALA A 70 -9.71 25.85 -3.56
C ALA A 70 -9.60 27.12 -2.68
N ARG A 71 -10.72 27.79 -2.40
CA ARG A 71 -10.75 28.94 -1.47
C ARG A 71 -10.44 28.52 -0.05
N SER A 72 -11.03 27.42 0.42
CA SER A 72 -10.78 26.88 1.75
C SER A 72 -9.32 26.43 1.90
N ALA A 73 -8.80 25.67 0.95
CA ALA A 73 -7.43 25.17 0.96
C ALA A 73 -6.37 26.28 1.03
N ARG A 74 -6.60 27.43 0.35
CA ARG A 74 -5.68 28.59 0.38
C ARG A 74 -5.61 29.28 1.73
N ARG A 75 -6.63 29.09 2.59
CA ARG A 75 -6.69 29.66 3.95
C ARG A 75 -6.14 28.72 5.01
N MET A 76 -5.87 27.46 4.64
CA MET A 76 -5.36 26.46 5.56
C MET A 76 -3.83 26.51 5.60
N PRO A 77 -3.23 26.21 6.74
CA PRO A 77 -1.78 26.00 6.84
C PRO A 77 -1.34 24.85 5.94
N THR A 78 -0.11 24.91 5.45
CA THR A 78 0.46 23.85 4.59
C THR A 78 0.45 22.51 5.34
N PRO A 79 -0.19 21.47 4.78
CA PRO A 79 -0.20 20.13 5.38
C PRO A 79 1.06 19.35 5.05
N ASP A 80 1.34 18.29 5.82
CA ASP A 80 2.37 17.30 5.53
C ASP A 80 1.87 16.21 4.57
N ALA A 81 0.55 15.97 4.52
CA ALA A 81 -0.10 15.08 3.56
C ALA A 81 -1.55 15.50 3.30
N VAL A 82 -2.08 15.13 2.14
CA VAL A 82 -3.49 15.33 1.77
C VAL A 82 -4.12 13.97 1.50
N LEU A 83 -5.15 13.61 2.25
CA LEU A 83 -5.95 12.41 2.05
C LEU A 83 -7.23 12.75 1.28
N VAL A 84 -7.30 12.29 0.04
CA VAL A 84 -8.47 12.44 -0.81
C VAL A 84 -9.44 11.30 -0.51
N GLY A 85 -10.64 11.66 -0.07
CA GLY A 85 -11.65 10.70 0.37
C GLY A 85 -12.22 9.82 -0.74
N TYR A 86 -12.98 8.82 -0.33
CA TYR A 86 -13.64 7.85 -1.21
C TYR A 86 -14.42 8.52 -2.35
N LEU A 87 -14.35 7.94 -3.55
CA LEU A 87 -14.87 8.49 -4.82
C LEU A 87 -14.16 9.77 -5.30
N GLY A 88 -13.02 10.10 -4.74
CA GLY A 88 -12.23 11.27 -5.10
C GLY A 88 -11.46 11.19 -6.42
N HIS A 89 -11.95 10.41 -7.42
CA HIS A 89 -11.28 10.25 -8.72
C HIS A 89 -11.04 11.56 -9.46
N PHE A 90 -11.91 12.55 -9.27
CA PHE A 90 -11.73 13.90 -9.81
C PHE A 90 -10.99 14.82 -8.83
N ASP A 91 -11.34 14.75 -7.55
CA ASP A 91 -10.80 15.62 -6.51
C ASP A 91 -9.29 15.47 -6.33
N VAL A 92 -8.73 14.27 -6.61
CA VAL A 92 -7.29 14.03 -6.56
C VAL A 92 -6.50 14.93 -7.52
N HIS A 93 -7.08 15.29 -8.66
CA HIS A 93 -6.45 16.21 -9.61
C HIS A 93 -6.42 17.64 -9.08
N LEU A 94 -7.51 18.10 -8.45
CA LEU A 94 -7.54 19.39 -7.78
C LEU A 94 -6.56 19.41 -6.59
N ALA A 95 -6.53 18.36 -5.78
CA ALA A 95 -5.57 18.23 -4.69
C ALA A 95 -4.13 18.32 -5.21
N ARG A 96 -3.79 17.62 -6.31
CA ARG A 96 -2.46 17.67 -6.94
C ARG A 96 -2.12 19.08 -7.45
N LEU A 97 -3.09 19.81 -7.97
CA LEU A 97 -2.89 21.18 -8.46
C LEU A 97 -2.62 22.16 -7.31
N LEU A 98 -3.36 22.04 -6.20
CA LEU A 98 -3.27 22.94 -5.04
C LEU A 98 -2.06 22.61 -4.15
N PHE A 99 -1.71 21.33 -3.99
CA PHE A 99 -0.69 20.82 -3.06
C PHE A 99 0.46 20.12 -3.79
N ARG A 100 1.11 20.83 -4.73
CA ARG A 100 2.11 20.26 -5.66
C ARG A 100 3.31 19.57 -5.01
N ARG A 101 3.66 19.98 -3.77
CA ARG A 101 4.85 19.49 -3.04
C ARG A 101 4.50 18.61 -1.84
N VAL A 102 3.23 18.30 -1.67
CA VAL A 102 2.71 17.51 -0.55
C VAL A 102 2.29 16.13 -1.05
N PRO A 103 2.58 15.04 -0.35
CA PRO A 103 2.08 13.72 -0.69
C PRO A 103 0.55 13.68 -0.77
N ILE A 104 0.04 13.18 -1.90
CA ILE A 104 -1.40 12.99 -2.11
C ILE A 104 -1.72 11.51 -1.93
N VAL A 105 -2.56 11.22 -0.96
CA VAL A 105 -3.11 9.90 -0.66
C VAL A 105 -4.50 9.80 -1.26
N LEU A 106 -4.75 8.81 -2.09
CA LEU A 106 -6.07 8.55 -2.67
C LEU A 106 -6.70 7.32 -2.00
N ASP A 107 -7.85 7.48 -1.37
CA ASP A 107 -8.65 6.35 -0.89
C ASP A 107 -9.38 5.69 -2.07
N HIS A 108 -8.77 4.65 -2.63
CA HIS A 108 -9.22 3.92 -3.82
C HIS A 108 -9.83 2.57 -3.43
N LEU A 109 -10.93 2.61 -2.70
CA LEU A 109 -11.62 1.42 -2.20
C LEU A 109 -12.19 0.54 -3.33
N THR A 110 -12.73 1.18 -4.38
CA THR A 110 -13.21 0.52 -5.60
C THR A 110 -13.00 1.44 -6.80
N GLY A 111 -12.55 0.88 -7.93
CA GLY A 111 -12.46 1.61 -9.18
C GLY A 111 -13.84 1.96 -9.76
N ALA A 112 -13.92 3.06 -10.50
CA ALA A 112 -15.11 3.42 -11.26
C ALA A 112 -15.45 2.32 -12.30
N SER A 113 -14.44 1.71 -12.89
CA SER A 113 -14.58 0.60 -13.84
C SER A 113 -15.11 -0.69 -13.20
N ASP A 114 -14.75 -0.99 -11.95
CA ASP A 114 -15.27 -2.15 -11.22
C ASP A 114 -16.73 -1.94 -10.80
N THR A 115 -17.07 -0.72 -10.39
CA THR A 115 -18.46 -0.34 -10.08
C THR A 115 -19.36 -0.44 -11.34
N GLY A 116 -18.83 -0.08 -12.51
CA GLY A 116 -19.53 -0.24 -13.78
C GLY A 116 -19.83 -1.71 -14.09
N ARG A 117 -18.86 -2.61 -13.91
CA ARG A 117 -19.06 -4.06 -14.12
C ARG A 117 -20.13 -4.67 -13.21
N ASP A 118 -20.13 -4.34 -11.93
CA ASP A 118 -21.14 -4.84 -10.98
C ASP A 118 -22.57 -4.48 -11.38
N ARG A 119 -22.74 -3.42 -12.16
CA ARG A 119 -24.03 -2.94 -12.65
C ARG A 119 -24.32 -3.33 -14.11
N ARG A 120 -23.61 -4.35 -14.63
CA ARG A 120 -23.76 -4.88 -16.00
C ARG A 120 -23.50 -3.84 -17.11
N LEU A 121 -22.67 -2.84 -16.84
CA LEU A 121 -22.15 -1.91 -17.85
C LEU A 121 -20.88 -2.50 -18.50
N ASP A 122 -20.91 -3.78 -18.86
CA ASP A 122 -19.77 -4.51 -19.39
C ASP A 122 -19.55 -4.17 -20.87
N GLY A 123 -18.30 -3.79 -21.20
CA GLY A 123 -17.85 -3.57 -22.56
C GLY A 123 -18.10 -2.16 -23.12
N GLY A 124 -17.55 -1.93 -24.32
CA GLY A 124 -17.72 -0.70 -25.10
C GLY A 124 -16.96 0.54 -24.61
N PRO A 125 -17.19 1.71 -25.27
CA PRO A 125 -16.46 2.96 -25.02
C PRO A 125 -16.61 3.48 -23.58
N ARG A 126 -17.75 3.21 -22.94
CA ARG A 126 -18.03 3.63 -21.55
C ARG A 126 -17.09 2.97 -20.54
N GLN A 127 -16.88 1.66 -20.67
CA GLN A 127 -15.95 0.93 -19.80
C GLN A 127 -14.49 1.38 -20.02
N ALA A 128 -14.12 1.72 -21.26
CA ALA A 128 -12.82 2.30 -21.58
C ALA A 128 -12.63 3.67 -20.91
N LEU A 129 -13.65 4.51 -20.92
CA LEU A 129 -13.64 5.82 -20.24
C LEU A 129 -13.49 5.67 -18.73
N LEU A 130 -14.23 4.75 -18.10
CA LEU A 130 -14.10 4.50 -16.66
C LEU A 130 -12.70 4.02 -16.27
N ARG A 131 -12.08 3.14 -17.08
CA ARG A 131 -10.66 2.74 -16.89
C ARG A 131 -9.69 3.91 -17.05
N LEU A 132 -9.96 4.82 -17.97
CA LEU A 132 -9.15 6.01 -18.17
C LEU A 132 -9.23 6.94 -16.95
N ILE A 133 -10.44 7.14 -16.39
CA ILE A 133 -10.66 7.92 -15.17
C ILE A 133 -9.89 7.29 -13.99
N ASP A 134 -10.01 5.97 -13.79
CA ASP A 134 -9.25 5.26 -12.76
C ASP A 134 -7.74 5.43 -12.95
N ALA A 135 -7.25 5.23 -14.17
CA ALA A 135 -5.82 5.36 -14.47
C ALA A 135 -5.30 6.79 -14.25
N ALA A 136 -6.11 7.80 -14.58
CA ALA A 136 -5.76 9.21 -14.35
C ALA A 136 -5.69 9.51 -12.84
N ALA A 137 -6.66 9.06 -12.05
CA ALA A 137 -6.70 9.24 -10.61
C ALA A 137 -5.50 8.56 -9.92
N LEU A 138 -5.22 7.30 -10.26
CA LEU A 138 -4.06 6.57 -9.74
C LEU A 138 -2.72 7.23 -10.11
N ARG A 139 -2.62 7.86 -11.29
CA ARG A 139 -1.42 8.60 -11.69
C ARG A 139 -1.21 9.86 -10.87
N ALA A 140 -2.27 10.52 -10.46
CA ALA A 140 -2.22 11.76 -9.68
C ALA A 140 -1.87 11.54 -8.21
N ALA A 141 -2.06 10.34 -7.66
CA ALA A 141 -1.76 9.99 -6.29
C ALA A 141 -0.31 9.54 -6.09
N ASP A 142 0.28 9.86 -4.94
CA ASP A 142 1.58 9.33 -4.50
C ASP A 142 1.41 8.02 -3.73
N VAL A 143 0.32 7.92 -2.95
CA VAL A 143 -0.07 6.74 -2.18
C VAL A 143 -1.52 6.39 -2.53
N VAL A 144 -1.79 5.11 -2.71
CA VAL A 144 -3.13 4.60 -3.02
C VAL A 144 -3.57 3.68 -1.88
N LEU A 145 -4.66 4.02 -1.19
CA LEU A 145 -5.23 3.14 -0.18
C LEU A 145 -6.20 2.15 -0.84
N VAL A 146 -6.04 0.90 -0.50
CA VAL A 146 -6.98 -0.18 -0.82
C VAL A 146 -7.34 -0.93 0.47
N ASP A 147 -8.44 -1.65 0.50
CA ASP A 147 -8.91 -2.32 1.72
C ASP A 147 -8.44 -3.77 1.86
N THR A 148 -8.07 -4.42 0.74
CA THR A 148 -7.65 -5.83 0.71
C THR A 148 -6.43 -6.04 -0.20
N GLU A 149 -5.70 -7.13 0.02
CA GLU A 149 -4.61 -7.56 -0.86
C GLU A 149 -5.12 -7.92 -2.27
N GLU A 150 -6.34 -8.42 -2.37
CA GLU A 150 -6.99 -8.71 -3.64
C GLU A 150 -7.26 -7.44 -4.45
N HIS A 151 -7.63 -6.33 -3.79
CA HIS A 151 -7.74 -5.04 -4.46
C HIS A 151 -6.37 -4.50 -4.84
N ARG A 152 -5.34 -4.65 -4.00
CA ARG A 152 -3.97 -4.30 -4.34
C ARG A 152 -3.46 -5.09 -5.56
N ALA A 153 -3.69 -6.39 -5.58
CA ALA A 153 -3.31 -7.26 -6.69
C ALA A 153 -4.06 -6.94 -8.00
N ALA A 154 -5.29 -6.44 -7.91
CA ALA A 154 -6.08 -6.02 -9.07
C ALA A 154 -5.63 -4.70 -9.70
N LEU A 155 -4.83 -3.88 -8.99
CA LEU A 155 -4.25 -2.66 -9.56
C LEU A 155 -3.26 -3.00 -10.68
N PRO A 156 -3.15 -2.15 -11.73
CA PRO A 156 -2.08 -2.29 -12.72
C PRO A 156 -0.71 -2.28 -12.03
N GLY A 157 0.21 -3.18 -12.47
CA GLY A 157 1.50 -3.45 -11.81
C GLY A 157 2.27 -2.20 -11.40
N ARG A 158 2.30 -1.18 -12.26
CA ARG A 158 2.99 0.10 -12.00
C ARG A 158 2.46 0.90 -10.79
N TYR A 159 1.26 0.61 -10.27
CA TYR A 159 0.69 1.32 -9.12
C TYR A 159 0.74 0.50 -7.84
N ARG A 160 0.96 -0.83 -7.91
CA ARG A 160 1.03 -1.72 -6.75
C ARG A 160 2.08 -1.30 -5.71
N PRO A 161 3.28 -0.83 -6.11
CA PRO A 161 4.28 -0.36 -5.15
C PRO A 161 3.85 0.85 -4.31
N ARG A 162 2.87 1.62 -4.80
CA ARG A 162 2.30 2.78 -4.10
C ARG A 162 1.02 2.44 -3.33
N ALA A 163 0.56 1.19 -3.43
CA ALA A 163 -0.68 0.75 -2.80
C ALA A 163 -0.41 0.25 -1.37
N VAL A 164 -1.16 0.80 -0.44
CA VAL A 164 -1.13 0.43 0.98
C VAL A 164 -2.47 -0.19 1.34
N VAL A 165 -2.43 -1.39 1.91
CA VAL A 165 -3.65 -2.04 2.39
C VAL A 165 -4.00 -1.45 3.76
N VAL A 166 -5.17 -0.82 3.82
CA VAL A 166 -5.74 -0.21 5.01
C VAL A 166 -7.16 -0.76 5.16
N PRO A 167 -7.42 -1.62 6.14
CA PRO A 167 -8.75 -2.20 6.35
C PRO A 167 -9.82 -1.12 6.50
N VAL A 168 -11.09 -1.49 6.34
CA VAL A 168 -12.19 -0.53 6.51
C VAL A 168 -12.34 -0.13 7.97
N GLY A 169 -12.24 -1.08 8.89
CA GLY A 169 -12.37 -0.85 10.33
C GLY A 169 -13.79 -0.52 10.78
N ALA A 170 -13.93 -0.14 12.04
CA ALA A 170 -15.19 0.25 12.64
C ALA A 170 -15.05 1.60 13.38
N PRO A 171 -16.04 2.52 13.24
CA PRO A 171 -16.12 3.73 14.04
C PRO A 171 -16.22 3.45 15.55
N ALA A 172 -15.73 4.38 16.39
CA ALA A 172 -15.73 4.25 17.85
C ALA A 172 -17.10 3.94 18.47
N ALA A 173 -18.19 4.46 17.89
CA ALA A 173 -19.55 4.22 18.35
C ALA A 173 -19.94 2.72 18.39
N TRP A 174 -19.34 1.90 17.51
CA TRP A 174 -19.61 0.46 17.48
C TRP A 174 -18.95 -0.26 18.67
N PHE A 175 -17.75 0.13 19.03
CA PHE A 175 -17.06 -0.39 20.23
C PHE A 175 -17.79 0.02 21.50
N ALA A 176 -18.24 1.27 21.60
CA ALA A 176 -19.00 1.76 22.74
C ALA A 176 -20.32 1.00 22.92
N ALA A 177 -21.04 0.72 21.81
CA ALA A 177 -22.27 -0.06 21.83
C ALA A 177 -22.00 -1.52 22.26
N GLY A 178 -20.91 -2.15 21.78
CA GLY A 178 -20.51 -3.50 22.18
C GLY A 178 -20.19 -3.62 23.67
N THR A 179 -19.49 -2.64 24.23
CA THR A 179 -19.20 -2.60 25.67
C THR A 179 -20.46 -2.45 26.51
N ALA A 180 -21.41 -1.59 26.08
CA ALA A 180 -22.67 -1.38 26.79
C ALA A 180 -23.60 -2.61 26.79
N ALA A 181 -23.51 -3.45 25.76
CA ALA A 181 -24.36 -4.64 25.56
C ALA A 181 -23.74 -5.93 26.13
N ALA A 182 -22.61 -5.88 26.81
CA ALA A 182 -21.87 -7.03 27.32
C ALA A 182 -22.60 -7.73 28.49
N GLY A 183 -23.61 -8.56 28.15
CA GLY A 183 -24.29 -9.44 29.07
C GLY A 183 -24.56 -10.83 28.48
N PRO A 184 -24.65 -11.90 29.28
CA PRO A 184 -25.09 -13.19 28.80
C PRO A 184 -26.57 -13.08 28.41
N GLY A 185 -26.84 -13.18 27.10
CA GLY A 185 -28.21 -13.24 26.60
C GLY A 185 -28.88 -14.56 27.03
N THR A 186 -29.87 -14.50 27.90
CA THR A 186 -30.75 -15.62 28.20
C THR A 186 -31.92 -15.54 27.21
N GLY A 187 -32.13 -16.59 26.41
CA GLY A 187 -33.22 -16.62 25.41
C GLY A 187 -32.76 -17.13 24.03
N PRO A 188 -33.62 -17.01 23.00
CA PRO A 188 -33.30 -17.45 21.66
C PRO A 188 -32.06 -16.71 21.10
N LEU A 189 -31.34 -17.40 20.18
CA LEU A 189 -30.22 -16.80 19.47
C LEU A 189 -30.74 -15.67 18.56
N ARG A 190 -30.24 -14.45 18.77
CA ARG A 190 -30.60 -13.28 17.95
C ARG A 190 -29.53 -13.02 16.92
N VAL A 191 -29.94 -13.04 15.66
CA VAL A 191 -29.09 -12.88 14.49
C VAL A 191 -29.48 -11.61 13.73
N VAL A 192 -28.53 -10.78 13.38
CA VAL A 192 -28.76 -9.54 12.60
C VAL A 192 -28.03 -9.56 11.28
N PHE A 193 -28.71 -9.04 10.25
CA PHE A 193 -28.15 -8.62 8.98
C PHE A 193 -28.60 -7.19 8.68
N TYR A 194 -27.71 -6.36 8.15
CA TYR A 194 -28.05 -5.01 7.70
C TYR A 194 -27.26 -4.61 6.45
N GLY A 195 -27.88 -3.83 5.57
CA GLY A 195 -27.27 -3.28 4.36
C GLY A 195 -28.17 -3.32 3.14
N LEU A 196 -27.66 -2.86 2.00
CA LEU A 196 -28.37 -2.88 0.73
C LEU A 196 -28.51 -4.33 0.21
N TYR A 197 -29.71 -4.71 -0.21
CA TYR A 197 -29.99 -6.05 -0.75
C TYR A 197 -29.57 -6.11 -2.21
N THR A 198 -28.32 -6.45 -2.43
CA THR A 198 -27.66 -6.53 -3.75
C THR A 198 -27.00 -7.90 -3.94
N PRO A 199 -26.66 -8.32 -5.17
CA PRO A 199 -25.97 -9.59 -5.43
C PRO A 199 -24.67 -9.77 -4.64
N LEU A 200 -23.94 -8.68 -4.34
CA LEU A 200 -22.77 -8.71 -3.47
C LEU A 200 -23.12 -9.29 -2.10
N GLN A 201 -24.25 -8.90 -1.54
CA GLN A 201 -24.65 -9.29 -0.19
C GLN A 201 -25.14 -10.74 -0.12
N GLY A 202 -25.70 -11.25 -1.21
CA GLY A 202 -26.27 -12.60 -1.27
C GLY A 202 -27.51 -12.78 -0.39
N THR A 203 -28.34 -11.75 -0.26
CA THR A 203 -29.53 -11.79 0.60
C THR A 203 -30.54 -12.88 0.23
N PRO A 204 -30.72 -13.34 -1.02
CA PRO A 204 -31.49 -14.53 -1.32
C PRO A 204 -30.95 -15.81 -0.68
N VAL A 205 -29.61 -15.95 -0.56
CA VAL A 205 -28.97 -17.07 0.12
C VAL A 205 -29.26 -17.00 1.62
N ILE A 206 -29.20 -15.81 2.21
CA ILE A 206 -29.61 -15.58 3.60
C ILE A 206 -31.06 -15.98 3.76
N GLY A 207 -31.97 -15.46 2.92
CA GLY A 207 -33.40 -15.78 2.97
C GLY A 207 -33.68 -17.27 2.91
N ALA A 208 -32.99 -18.01 2.02
CA ALA A 208 -33.15 -19.46 1.92
C ALA A 208 -32.66 -20.20 3.18
N ALA A 209 -31.57 -19.73 3.80
CA ALA A 209 -31.10 -20.25 5.09
C ALA A 209 -32.10 -19.99 6.22
N LEU A 210 -32.70 -18.77 6.26
CA LEU A 210 -33.73 -18.43 7.23
C LEU A 210 -34.98 -19.31 7.07
N GLY A 211 -35.38 -19.61 5.82
CA GLY A 211 -36.49 -20.55 5.55
C GLY A 211 -36.22 -21.95 6.12
N GLN A 212 -34.98 -22.45 6.01
CA GLN A 212 -34.56 -23.75 6.60
C GLN A 212 -34.51 -23.74 8.13
N LEU A 213 -34.54 -22.58 8.77
CA LEU A 213 -34.49 -22.38 10.21
C LEU A 213 -35.87 -22.09 10.84
N ALA A 214 -36.94 -22.24 10.07
CA ALA A 214 -38.30 -22.13 10.60
C ALA A 214 -38.52 -23.10 11.77
N GLY A 215 -39.15 -22.62 12.86
CA GLY A 215 -39.44 -23.42 14.05
C GLY A 215 -38.24 -23.67 14.96
N THR A 216 -37.04 -23.11 14.66
CA THR A 216 -35.90 -23.16 15.56
C THR A 216 -35.92 -21.98 16.57
N PRO A 217 -35.26 -22.07 17.73
CA PRO A 217 -35.20 -21.00 18.72
C PRO A 217 -34.20 -19.90 18.29
N ILE A 218 -34.32 -19.39 17.07
CA ILE A 218 -33.45 -18.36 16.51
C ILE A 218 -34.33 -17.23 15.98
N GLU A 219 -34.04 -16.00 16.43
CA GLU A 219 -34.70 -14.77 15.98
C GLU A 219 -33.83 -14.01 15.01
N PHE A 220 -34.43 -13.45 13.97
CA PHE A 220 -33.73 -12.74 12.94
C PHE A 220 -34.22 -11.30 12.79
N THR A 221 -33.24 -10.37 12.68
CA THR A 221 -33.51 -8.97 12.30
C THR A 221 -32.79 -8.69 11.00
N MET A 222 -33.59 -8.44 9.96
CA MET A 222 -33.12 -8.16 8.60
C MET A 222 -33.37 -6.70 8.28
N VAL A 223 -32.31 -5.88 8.22
CA VAL A 223 -32.39 -4.43 8.00
C VAL A 223 -31.91 -4.07 6.60
N GLY A 224 -32.73 -3.34 5.86
CA GLY A 224 -32.40 -2.81 4.55
C GLY A 224 -33.37 -3.19 3.45
N ASP A 225 -33.11 -2.62 2.28
CA ASP A 225 -33.88 -2.84 1.05
C ASP A 225 -32.95 -2.88 -0.18
N GLY A 226 -33.45 -3.25 -1.33
CA GLY A 226 -32.74 -3.28 -2.60
C GLY A 226 -33.27 -4.27 -3.59
N GLN A 227 -32.57 -4.45 -4.71
CA GLN A 227 -33.02 -5.24 -5.86
C GLN A 227 -33.33 -6.71 -5.52
N ASP A 228 -32.71 -7.30 -4.50
CA ASP A 228 -32.85 -8.70 -4.10
C ASP A 228 -33.83 -8.86 -2.90
N ALA A 229 -34.49 -7.79 -2.44
CA ALA A 229 -35.31 -7.81 -1.24
C ALA A 229 -36.54 -8.75 -1.40
N ALA A 230 -37.24 -8.68 -2.52
CA ALA A 230 -38.37 -9.54 -2.79
C ALA A 230 -37.99 -11.03 -2.80
N ALA A 231 -36.86 -11.36 -3.43
CA ALA A 231 -36.34 -12.73 -3.48
C ALA A 231 -35.92 -13.25 -2.09
N ALA A 232 -35.28 -12.40 -1.28
CA ALA A 232 -34.90 -12.75 0.08
C ALA A 232 -36.10 -12.99 0.99
N LYS A 233 -37.11 -12.10 0.95
CA LYS A 233 -38.37 -12.23 1.70
C LYS A 233 -39.13 -13.49 1.30
N ALA A 234 -39.26 -13.76 -0.02
CA ALA A 234 -39.91 -14.96 -0.53
C ALA A 234 -39.23 -16.26 -0.07
N ALA A 235 -37.88 -16.30 -0.13
CA ALA A 235 -37.13 -17.47 0.30
C ALA A 235 -37.23 -17.73 1.82
N ALA A 236 -37.46 -16.71 2.63
CA ALA A 236 -37.60 -16.80 4.09
C ALA A 236 -39.05 -16.96 4.54
N ALA A 237 -40.06 -17.02 3.64
CA ALA A 237 -41.48 -16.92 3.97
C ALA A 237 -42.00 -17.98 4.97
N ALA A 238 -41.34 -19.14 5.02
CA ALA A 238 -41.69 -20.20 5.98
C ALA A 238 -41.30 -19.87 7.44
N ASN A 239 -40.45 -18.85 7.66
CA ASN A 239 -39.94 -18.53 8.97
C ASN A 239 -40.60 -17.27 9.55
N GLY A 240 -41.52 -17.43 10.49
CA GLY A 240 -42.22 -16.33 11.18
C GLY A 240 -41.35 -15.57 12.21
N ALA A 241 -40.17 -16.05 12.52
CA ALA A 241 -39.25 -15.41 13.49
C ALA A 241 -38.33 -14.35 12.83
N VAL A 242 -38.67 -13.88 11.64
CA VAL A 242 -37.89 -12.88 10.89
C VAL A 242 -38.58 -11.51 10.98
N ARG A 243 -37.89 -10.58 11.62
CA ARG A 243 -38.26 -9.15 11.67
C ARG A 243 -37.59 -8.40 10.51
N TRP A 244 -38.40 -7.84 9.61
CA TRP A 244 -37.94 -7.02 8.49
C TRP A 244 -38.03 -5.53 8.83
N LEU A 245 -36.96 -4.80 8.64
CA LEU A 245 -36.86 -3.34 8.84
C LEU A 245 -36.28 -2.74 7.55
N ASP A 246 -37.03 -1.86 6.90
CA ASP A 246 -36.56 -1.25 5.63
C ASP A 246 -35.41 -0.29 5.86
N TRP A 247 -35.38 0.40 7.00
CA TRP A 247 -34.35 1.37 7.33
C TRP A 247 -34.19 1.55 8.86
N VAL A 248 -32.94 1.78 9.28
CA VAL A 248 -32.58 2.20 10.65
C VAL A 248 -31.62 3.37 10.53
N PRO A 249 -31.83 4.48 11.29
CA PRO A 249 -30.90 5.58 11.32
C PRO A 249 -29.47 5.14 11.67
N ALA A 250 -28.47 5.74 11.02
CA ALA A 250 -27.07 5.34 11.20
C ALA A 250 -26.59 5.48 12.67
N ALA A 251 -27.17 6.41 13.42
CA ALA A 251 -26.88 6.62 14.85
C ALA A 251 -27.39 5.49 15.74
N ASP A 252 -28.50 4.84 15.36
CA ASP A 252 -29.17 3.79 16.16
C ASP A 252 -28.66 2.39 15.79
N LEU A 253 -28.03 2.27 14.62
CA LEU A 253 -27.59 0.98 14.09
C LEU A 253 -26.55 0.26 14.97
N PRO A 254 -25.56 0.94 15.60
CA PRO A 254 -24.62 0.28 16.50
C PRO A 254 -25.31 -0.39 17.70
N ALA A 255 -26.26 0.29 18.34
CA ALA A 255 -27.03 -0.24 19.48
C ALA A 255 -27.91 -1.42 19.06
N LEU A 256 -28.58 -1.31 17.91
CA LEU A 256 -29.37 -2.41 17.35
C LEU A 256 -28.50 -3.65 17.13
N VAL A 257 -27.35 -3.51 16.47
CA VAL A 257 -26.48 -4.66 16.18
C VAL A 257 -25.92 -5.25 17.48
N ALA A 258 -25.46 -4.43 18.41
CA ALA A 258 -24.95 -4.87 19.71
C ALA A 258 -26.00 -5.63 20.56
N SER A 259 -27.30 -5.41 20.32
CA SER A 259 -28.36 -6.17 20.97
C SER A 259 -28.50 -7.62 20.45
N HIS A 260 -27.76 -8.02 19.43
CA HIS A 260 -27.74 -9.37 18.84
C HIS A 260 -26.46 -10.12 19.17
N GLN A 261 -26.50 -11.45 19.15
CA GLN A 261 -25.32 -12.28 19.42
C GLN A 261 -24.52 -12.60 18.15
N VAL A 262 -25.17 -12.62 16.98
CA VAL A 262 -24.55 -12.95 15.70
C VAL A 262 -24.84 -11.85 14.69
N CYS A 263 -23.78 -11.42 13.97
CA CYS A 263 -23.89 -10.53 12.81
C CYS A 263 -23.50 -11.28 11.54
N LEU A 264 -24.37 -11.25 10.53
CA LEU A 264 -24.13 -11.87 9.25
C LEU A 264 -23.32 -10.95 8.33
N GLY A 265 -22.32 -11.51 7.66
CA GLY A 265 -21.50 -10.84 6.65
C GLY A 265 -22.17 -10.82 5.27
N ILE A 266 -21.45 -11.29 4.24
CA ILE A 266 -21.95 -11.41 2.85
C ILE A 266 -21.83 -12.84 2.36
N PHE A 267 -22.73 -13.24 1.46
CA PHE A 267 -22.83 -14.61 0.93
C PHE A 267 -22.94 -14.65 -0.60
N GLY A 268 -22.71 -13.52 -1.28
CA GLY A 268 -22.72 -13.45 -2.74
C GLY A 268 -21.55 -14.23 -3.36
N THR A 269 -21.75 -14.74 -4.58
CA THR A 269 -20.78 -15.57 -5.32
C THR A 269 -20.01 -14.79 -6.40
N GLY A 270 -20.34 -13.51 -6.60
CA GLY A 270 -19.73 -12.67 -7.64
C GLY A 270 -18.25 -12.38 -7.40
N ALA A 271 -17.54 -11.98 -8.45
CA ALA A 271 -16.11 -11.66 -8.39
C ALA A 271 -15.78 -10.56 -7.37
N LYS A 272 -16.67 -9.60 -7.14
CA LYS A 272 -16.49 -8.56 -6.13
C LYS A 272 -16.62 -9.12 -4.71
N ALA A 273 -17.58 -10.01 -4.46
CA ALA A 273 -17.75 -10.65 -3.15
C ALA A 273 -16.50 -11.42 -2.70
N ARG A 274 -15.73 -11.96 -3.66
CA ARG A 274 -14.48 -12.69 -3.38
C ARG A 274 -13.27 -11.80 -3.07
N ARG A 275 -13.39 -10.47 -3.21
CA ARG A 275 -12.27 -9.53 -3.06
C ARG A 275 -12.44 -8.55 -1.91
N VAL A 276 -13.60 -8.51 -1.26
CA VAL A 276 -13.92 -7.53 -0.22
C VAL A 276 -14.13 -8.19 1.14
N VAL A 277 -13.89 -7.42 2.19
CA VAL A 277 -14.42 -7.65 3.53
C VAL A 277 -15.44 -6.53 3.80
N PRO A 278 -16.73 -6.85 4.00
CA PRO A 278 -17.77 -5.83 4.12
C PRO A 278 -17.72 -5.09 5.46
N ASN A 279 -18.16 -3.83 5.47
CA ASN A 279 -18.18 -2.97 6.66
C ASN A 279 -18.82 -3.66 7.88
N LYS A 280 -19.92 -4.40 7.66
CA LYS A 280 -20.67 -5.07 8.72
C LYS A 280 -19.87 -6.15 9.49
N VAL A 281 -18.83 -6.72 8.86
CA VAL A 281 -17.93 -7.67 9.53
C VAL A 281 -17.10 -6.93 10.58
N PHE A 282 -16.49 -5.81 10.23
CA PHE A 282 -15.74 -4.98 11.16
C PHE A 282 -16.64 -4.40 12.26
N GLN A 283 -17.78 -3.88 11.87
CA GLN A 283 -18.76 -3.25 12.73
C GLN A 283 -19.43 -4.24 13.69
N GLY A 284 -19.83 -5.41 13.18
CA GLY A 284 -20.43 -6.47 13.99
C GLY A 284 -19.48 -7.03 15.04
N ALA A 285 -18.20 -7.24 14.66
CA ALA A 285 -17.15 -7.66 15.59
C ALA A 285 -16.91 -6.61 16.69
N ALA A 286 -16.84 -5.32 16.32
CA ALA A 286 -16.72 -4.21 17.25
C ALA A 286 -17.95 -4.06 18.18
N ALA A 287 -19.14 -4.40 17.70
CA ALA A 287 -20.38 -4.42 18.48
C ALA A 287 -20.52 -5.66 19.38
N GLY A 288 -19.54 -6.55 19.45
CA GLY A 288 -19.55 -7.72 20.32
C GLY A 288 -20.32 -8.92 19.78
N CYS A 289 -20.60 -8.96 18.47
CA CYS A 289 -21.26 -10.10 17.83
C CYS A 289 -20.24 -11.14 17.37
N ALA A 290 -20.61 -12.42 17.42
CA ALA A 290 -19.97 -13.46 16.61
C ALA A 290 -20.23 -13.17 15.12
N ILE A 291 -19.25 -13.37 14.27
CA ILE A 291 -19.34 -13.11 12.83
C ILE A 291 -19.57 -14.43 12.10
N VAL A 292 -20.60 -14.48 11.25
CA VAL A 292 -20.82 -15.56 10.29
C VAL A 292 -20.82 -14.97 8.91
N THR A 293 -19.90 -15.42 8.04
CA THR A 293 -19.73 -14.84 6.70
C THR A 293 -19.21 -15.87 5.70
N SER A 294 -19.11 -15.50 4.43
CA SER A 294 -18.61 -16.43 3.41
C SER A 294 -17.10 -16.66 3.52
N ASP A 295 -16.67 -17.88 3.22
CA ASP A 295 -15.26 -18.29 3.14
C ASP A 295 -14.62 -17.78 1.85
N THR A 296 -14.01 -16.62 1.93
CA THR A 296 -13.22 -16.01 0.86
C THR A 296 -11.83 -15.66 1.35
N ALA A 297 -10.85 -15.58 0.43
CA ALA A 297 -9.47 -15.31 0.81
C ALA A 297 -9.30 -14.04 1.67
N PRO A 298 -9.90 -12.86 1.34
CA PRO A 298 -9.77 -11.68 2.19
C PRO A 298 -10.45 -11.86 3.56
N GLN A 299 -11.62 -12.52 3.63
CA GLN A 299 -12.30 -12.73 4.90
C GLN A 299 -11.55 -13.71 5.80
N ARG A 300 -11.02 -14.81 5.21
CA ARG A 300 -10.19 -15.77 5.95
C ARG A 300 -8.93 -15.11 6.51
N ARG A 301 -8.26 -14.29 5.72
CA ARG A 301 -7.04 -13.55 6.16
C ARG A 301 -7.35 -12.54 7.25
N THR A 302 -8.50 -11.85 7.18
CA THR A 302 -8.87 -10.81 8.14
C THR A 302 -9.40 -11.36 9.44
N LEU A 303 -10.15 -12.45 9.40
CA LEU A 303 -10.89 -12.96 10.55
C LEU A 303 -10.25 -14.20 11.20
N GLY A 304 -9.53 -15.02 10.41
CA GLY A 304 -8.94 -16.25 10.92
C GLY A 304 -9.98 -17.13 11.61
N GLU A 305 -9.67 -17.56 12.83
CA GLU A 305 -10.55 -18.37 13.68
C GLU A 305 -11.57 -17.55 14.50
N SER A 306 -11.55 -16.22 14.37
CA SER A 306 -12.47 -15.33 15.12
C SER A 306 -13.86 -15.22 14.46
N ALA A 307 -14.15 -16.02 13.43
CA ALA A 307 -15.43 -16.02 12.75
C ALA A 307 -15.80 -17.43 12.25
N VAL A 308 -17.08 -17.66 12.01
CA VAL A 308 -17.56 -18.84 11.29
C VAL A 308 -17.59 -18.51 9.79
N LEU A 309 -16.80 -19.24 9.02
CA LEU A 309 -16.70 -19.10 7.56
C LEU A 309 -17.48 -20.26 6.89
N VAL A 310 -18.44 -19.91 6.02
CA VAL A 310 -19.26 -20.89 5.28
C VAL A 310 -19.04 -20.73 3.78
N PRO A 311 -19.23 -21.77 2.94
CA PRO A 311 -19.09 -21.64 1.50
C PRO A 311 -19.98 -20.53 0.94
N PRO A 312 -19.49 -19.67 0.01
CA PRO A 312 -20.30 -18.64 -0.63
C PRO A 312 -21.48 -19.26 -1.41
N GLY A 313 -22.66 -18.70 -1.27
CA GLY A 313 -23.85 -19.15 -1.99
C GLY A 313 -24.51 -20.42 -1.44
N ASP A 314 -24.08 -20.92 -0.28
CA ASP A 314 -24.62 -22.14 0.36
C ASP A 314 -25.55 -21.80 1.54
N PRO A 315 -26.88 -21.82 1.35
CA PRO A 315 -27.83 -21.57 2.42
C PRO A 315 -27.87 -22.70 3.46
N GLY A 316 -27.57 -23.95 3.05
CA GLY A 316 -27.54 -25.09 3.97
C GLY A 316 -26.40 -25.01 4.96
N ALA A 317 -25.19 -24.66 4.50
CA ALA A 317 -24.04 -24.42 5.35
C ALA A 317 -24.28 -23.26 6.33
N LEU A 318 -24.89 -22.16 5.86
CA LEU A 318 -25.27 -21.03 6.71
C LEU A 318 -26.28 -21.45 7.79
N ALA A 319 -27.34 -22.16 7.41
CA ALA A 319 -28.33 -22.67 8.36
C ALA A 319 -27.72 -23.64 9.37
N GLY A 320 -26.82 -24.52 8.92
CA GLY A 320 -26.08 -25.46 9.79
C GLY A 320 -25.24 -24.73 10.82
N ALA A 321 -24.47 -23.72 10.40
CA ALA A 321 -23.63 -22.90 11.29
C ALA A 321 -24.47 -22.18 12.36
N LEU A 322 -25.62 -21.61 11.98
CA LEU A 322 -26.50 -20.93 12.95
C LEU A 322 -27.15 -21.89 13.93
N ARG A 323 -27.55 -23.13 13.49
CA ARG A 323 -28.02 -24.17 14.42
C ARG A 323 -26.95 -24.58 15.42
N GLN A 324 -25.72 -24.76 14.98
CA GLN A 324 -24.59 -25.09 15.86
C GLN A 324 -24.36 -24.01 16.92
N LEU A 325 -24.36 -22.73 16.52
CA LEU A 325 -24.21 -21.61 17.45
C LEU A 325 -25.39 -21.50 18.43
N ALA A 326 -26.61 -21.84 18.01
CA ALA A 326 -27.77 -21.88 18.90
C ALA A 326 -27.70 -23.05 19.91
N ALA A 327 -27.11 -24.17 19.49
CA ALA A 327 -26.98 -25.37 20.33
C ALA A 327 -25.77 -25.33 21.28
N ASP A 328 -24.74 -24.50 21.01
CA ASP A 328 -23.53 -24.38 21.83
C ASP A 328 -23.27 -22.93 22.30
N PRO A 329 -23.87 -22.52 23.42
CA PRO A 329 -23.64 -21.18 23.98
C PRO A 329 -22.19 -20.90 24.35
N ALA A 330 -21.40 -21.95 24.68
CA ALA A 330 -20.00 -21.78 25.01
C ALA A 330 -19.15 -21.45 23.75
N ALA A 331 -19.40 -22.13 22.63
CA ALA A 331 -18.79 -21.79 21.35
C ALA A 331 -19.17 -20.38 20.90
N LEU A 332 -20.44 -20.01 21.04
CA LEU A 332 -20.91 -18.66 20.74
C LEU A 332 -20.19 -17.60 21.57
N ALA A 333 -20.04 -17.82 22.88
CA ALA A 333 -19.33 -16.90 23.78
C ALA A 333 -17.85 -16.76 23.41
N ARG A 334 -17.18 -17.87 23.10
CA ARG A 334 -15.78 -17.84 22.63
C ARG A 334 -15.61 -17.04 21.34
N LEU A 335 -16.49 -17.26 20.34
CA LEU A 335 -16.44 -16.54 19.06
C LEU A 335 -16.72 -15.05 19.24
N ARG A 336 -17.68 -14.67 20.10
CA ARG A 336 -17.94 -13.27 20.42
C ARG A 336 -16.72 -12.61 21.06
N GLY A 337 -16.07 -13.28 22.01
CA GLY A 337 -14.83 -12.81 22.65
C GLY A 337 -13.71 -12.63 21.63
N ALA A 338 -13.43 -13.67 20.84
CA ALA A 338 -12.40 -13.63 19.81
C ALA A 338 -12.63 -12.54 18.75
N ALA A 339 -13.88 -12.35 18.31
CA ALA A 339 -14.23 -11.28 17.38
C ALA A 339 -14.03 -9.88 17.97
N SER A 340 -14.38 -9.70 19.26
CA SER A 340 -14.20 -8.42 19.97
C SER A 340 -12.73 -8.11 20.20
N GLU A 341 -11.91 -9.08 20.59
CA GLU A 341 -10.46 -8.92 20.74
C GLU A 341 -9.79 -8.57 19.42
N LEU A 342 -10.15 -9.30 18.35
CA LEU A 342 -9.67 -9.00 16.99
C LEU A 342 -10.06 -7.57 16.59
N ALA A 343 -11.30 -7.16 16.84
CA ALA A 343 -11.76 -5.83 16.51
C ALA A 343 -11.00 -4.75 17.28
N ALA A 344 -10.79 -4.90 18.59
CA ALA A 344 -10.01 -3.97 19.39
C ALA A 344 -8.55 -3.88 18.93
N GLY A 345 -7.94 -5.01 18.57
CA GLY A 345 -6.55 -5.08 18.15
C GLY A 345 -6.27 -4.63 16.72
N GLN A 346 -7.26 -4.72 15.80
CA GLN A 346 -7.01 -4.48 14.37
C GLN A 346 -8.03 -3.56 13.68
N PHE A 347 -9.26 -3.44 14.18
CA PHE A 347 -10.35 -2.72 13.51
C PHE A 347 -10.64 -1.35 14.14
N ALA A 348 -10.06 -1.04 15.28
CA ALA A 348 -10.17 0.26 15.91
C ALA A 348 -9.50 1.34 15.02
N PRO A 349 -10.03 2.58 15.01
CA PRO A 349 -9.56 3.63 14.09
C PRO A 349 -8.04 3.84 14.11
N ALA A 350 -7.41 3.87 15.29
CA ALA A 350 -5.96 4.03 15.42
C ALA A 350 -5.17 2.85 14.79
N GLN A 351 -5.67 1.63 14.92
CA GLN A 351 -5.03 0.44 14.34
C GLN A 351 -5.19 0.40 12.82
N VAL A 352 -6.37 0.77 12.34
CA VAL A 352 -6.67 0.84 10.90
C VAL A 352 -5.71 1.77 10.16
N VAL A 353 -5.37 2.92 10.73
CA VAL A 353 -4.47 3.90 10.07
C VAL A 353 -2.99 3.60 10.26
N ALA A 354 -2.62 2.62 11.07
CA ALA A 354 -1.22 2.31 11.33
C ALA A 354 -0.40 2.01 10.06
N PRO A 355 -0.89 1.25 9.05
CA PRO A 355 -0.19 1.07 7.78
C PRO A 355 -0.01 2.38 7.00
N LEU A 356 -1.04 3.23 6.99
CA LEU A 356 -0.96 4.56 6.38
C LEU A 356 0.05 5.45 7.09
N LEU A 357 0.06 5.46 8.42
CA LEU A 357 1.01 6.26 9.19
C LEU A 357 2.46 5.82 8.99
N ARG A 358 2.70 4.51 8.87
CA ARG A 358 4.02 4.00 8.48
C ARG A 358 4.45 4.52 7.10
N THR A 359 3.49 4.70 6.19
CA THR A 359 3.73 5.24 4.85
C THR A 359 3.88 6.77 4.84
N LEU A 360 3.06 7.49 5.61
CA LEU A 360 3.05 8.95 5.68
C LEU A 360 4.09 9.53 6.64
N ARG A 361 4.56 8.74 7.58
CA ARG A 361 5.79 8.99 8.32
C ARG A 361 6.92 8.20 7.63
N PRO A 362 7.28 8.50 6.38
CA PRO A 362 8.58 8.08 5.93
C PRO A 362 9.53 8.75 6.91
N ALA A 363 10.53 8.07 7.31
CA ALA A 363 11.75 8.78 7.65
C ALA A 363 11.97 9.73 6.47
N PRO A 364 12.01 11.05 6.66
CA PRO A 364 12.03 11.98 5.54
C PRO A 364 13.23 11.63 4.68
N LEU A 365 12.95 11.14 3.46
CA LEU A 365 14.01 11.17 2.46
C LEU A 365 14.46 12.61 2.37
N PRO A 366 15.75 12.91 2.45
CA PRO A 366 16.18 14.26 2.28
C PRO A 366 15.65 14.75 0.95
N ALA A 367 14.62 15.60 1.00
CA ALA A 367 14.35 16.47 -0.13
C ALA A 367 15.68 17.09 -0.45
N GLY A 368 16.18 16.94 -1.66
CA GLY A 368 17.42 17.62 -2.03
C GLY A 368 17.39 19.05 -1.48
N PRO A 369 18.39 19.68 -1.34
CA PRO A 369 19.41 20.34 -0.65
C PRO A 369 19.07 20.98 0.71
N GLY A 370 19.01 20.21 1.75
CA GLY A 370 18.90 20.63 3.15
C GLY A 370 19.71 19.71 4.08
N GLU A 371 20.85 19.17 3.58
CA GLU A 371 21.76 18.37 4.41
C GLU A 371 22.33 19.23 5.54
N GLN A 372 22.25 18.70 6.76
CA GLN A 372 22.90 19.33 7.91
C GLN A 372 24.41 19.49 7.61
N PRO A 373 25.01 20.67 7.91
CA PRO A 373 26.45 20.86 7.75
C PRO A 373 27.19 19.93 8.70
N GLY A 374 27.97 18.97 8.17
CA GLY A 374 28.83 18.12 9.00
C GLY A 374 28.98 16.66 8.56
N LEU A 375 28.06 16.11 7.75
CA LEU A 375 28.13 14.71 7.29
C LEU A 375 28.77 14.64 5.89
N ASP A 376 30.11 14.57 5.84
CA ASP A 376 30.86 14.57 4.58
C ASP A 376 31.09 13.19 4.02
N ALA A 377 30.13 12.73 3.25
CA ALA A 377 30.27 11.59 2.35
C ALA A 377 29.96 12.04 0.92
N PRO A 378 30.90 12.66 0.20
CA PRO A 378 30.65 13.23 -1.11
C PRO A 378 30.32 12.11 -2.13
N LEU A 379 29.25 12.30 -2.91
CA LEU A 379 28.90 11.41 -4.01
C LEU A 379 29.58 11.86 -5.31
N THR A 380 29.96 10.89 -6.14
CA THR A 380 30.38 11.14 -7.52
C THR A 380 29.21 11.65 -8.36
N PRO A 381 29.45 12.27 -9.54
CA PRO A 381 28.34 12.69 -10.42
C PRO A 381 27.38 11.56 -10.76
N ASN A 382 27.87 10.36 -11.08
CA ASN A 382 27.04 9.20 -11.38
C ASN A 382 26.25 8.72 -10.15
N ALA A 383 26.87 8.74 -8.97
CA ALA A 383 26.21 8.40 -7.73
C ALA A 383 25.10 9.38 -7.34
N TRP A 384 25.23 10.68 -7.68
CA TRP A 384 24.14 11.66 -7.53
C TRP A 384 22.96 11.39 -8.45
N LEU A 385 23.21 11.00 -9.71
CA LEU A 385 22.16 10.63 -10.67
C LEU A 385 21.41 9.38 -10.16
N ARG A 386 22.13 8.36 -9.71
CA ARG A 386 21.58 7.14 -9.10
C ARG A 386 20.77 7.44 -7.85
N TYR A 387 21.33 8.19 -6.92
CA TYR A 387 20.68 8.53 -5.66
C TYR A 387 19.34 9.26 -5.86
N ASP A 388 19.24 10.15 -6.86
CA ASP A 388 17.96 10.81 -7.18
C ASP A 388 16.85 9.81 -7.58
N VAL A 389 17.21 8.70 -8.22
CA VAL A 389 16.25 7.64 -8.57
C VAL A 389 16.00 6.73 -7.38
N VAL A 390 17.03 6.27 -6.67
CA VAL A 390 16.92 5.46 -5.43
C VAL A 390 15.99 6.15 -4.43
N ALA A 391 16.22 7.42 -4.14
CA ALA A 391 15.43 8.20 -3.19
C ALA A 391 13.93 8.30 -3.56
N ARG A 392 13.59 8.25 -4.85
CA ARG A 392 12.20 8.28 -5.33
C ARG A 392 11.55 6.91 -5.48
N MET A 393 12.36 5.86 -5.48
CA MET A 393 11.90 4.47 -5.51
C MET A 393 11.85 3.83 -4.13
N MET A 394 12.32 4.51 -3.08
CA MET A 394 12.26 3.97 -1.71
C MET A 394 10.82 3.59 -1.37
N PRO A 395 10.58 2.34 -1.00
CA PRO A 395 9.23 1.89 -0.69
C PRO A 395 8.74 2.49 0.64
N PRO A 396 7.44 2.77 0.74
CA PRO A 396 6.87 3.28 1.97
C PRO A 396 6.88 2.22 3.08
N GLY A 397 6.97 2.66 4.33
CA GLY A 397 6.88 1.80 5.51
C GLY A 397 8.16 1.05 5.87
N VAL A 398 9.26 1.27 5.16
CA VAL A 398 10.57 0.73 5.51
C VAL A 398 11.08 1.36 6.79
N ARG A 399 11.61 0.54 7.66
CA ARG A 399 12.25 0.93 8.91
C ARG A 399 13.65 0.34 9.03
N ASP A 400 13.77 -0.98 8.88
CA ASP A 400 15.02 -1.71 9.01
C ASP A 400 15.64 -1.93 7.62
N VAL A 401 16.83 -1.38 7.38
CA VAL A 401 17.54 -1.41 6.10
C VAL A 401 18.86 -2.14 6.23
N LEU A 402 19.08 -3.14 5.39
CA LEU A 402 20.37 -3.79 5.17
C LEU A 402 20.95 -3.34 3.84
N GLU A 403 22.16 -2.75 3.84
CA GLU A 403 22.92 -2.49 2.62
C GLU A 403 24.06 -3.50 2.49
N VAL A 404 24.05 -4.27 1.41
CA VAL A 404 25.10 -5.24 1.08
C VAL A 404 26.14 -4.56 0.19
N GLY A 405 27.40 -4.59 0.62
CA GLY A 405 28.50 -3.92 -0.09
C GLY A 405 28.41 -2.40 0.01
N CYS A 406 28.34 -1.86 1.23
CA CYS A 406 28.16 -0.42 1.44
C CYS A 406 29.38 0.43 1.07
N GLY A 407 30.52 -0.19 0.71
CA GLY A 407 31.76 0.49 0.37
C GLY A 407 32.23 1.40 1.50
N GLN A 408 32.57 2.64 1.18
CA GLN A 408 32.95 3.66 2.18
C GLN A 408 31.73 4.36 2.81
N GLY A 409 30.53 3.81 2.70
CA GLY A 409 29.31 4.29 3.36
C GLY A 409 28.75 5.62 2.82
N ALA A 410 29.10 6.03 1.60
CA ALA A 410 28.65 7.32 1.08
C ALA A 410 27.12 7.39 0.85
N LEU A 411 26.50 6.28 0.46
CA LEU A 411 25.03 6.16 0.38
C LEU A 411 24.45 5.80 1.74
N GLY A 412 25.12 4.88 2.45
CA GLY A 412 24.73 4.43 3.79
C GLY A 412 24.51 5.56 4.80
N VAL A 413 25.38 6.59 4.81
CA VAL A 413 25.20 7.80 5.65
C VAL A 413 23.83 8.44 5.41
N ARG A 414 23.34 8.47 4.17
CA ARG A 414 22.05 9.06 3.81
C ARG A 414 20.88 8.18 4.23
N LEU A 415 21.07 6.86 4.17
CA LEU A 415 20.10 5.90 4.66
C LEU A 415 20.04 5.91 6.20
N ALA A 416 21.20 5.92 6.86
CA ALA A 416 21.31 5.94 8.32
C ALA A 416 20.69 7.19 8.99
N GLN A 417 20.53 8.30 8.26
CA GLN A 417 19.82 9.48 8.77
C GLN A 417 18.32 9.23 8.98
N HIS A 418 17.75 8.22 8.29
CA HIS A 418 16.30 8.05 8.19
C HIS A 418 15.82 6.66 8.60
N TYR A 419 16.69 5.65 8.58
CA TYR A 419 16.37 4.24 8.79
C TYR A 419 17.25 3.63 9.88
N ASP A 420 16.79 2.56 10.50
CA ASP A 420 17.60 1.67 11.32
C ASP A 420 18.50 0.88 10.34
N TYR A 421 19.73 1.39 10.16
CA TYR A 421 20.61 0.98 9.07
C TYR A 421 21.69 0.01 9.53
N LEU A 422 21.87 -1.07 8.78
CA LEU A 422 23.01 -1.97 8.87
C LEU A 422 23.72 -2.06 7.50
N GLY A 423 25.00 -1.66 7.45
CA GLY A 423 25.86 -1.85 6.29
C GLY A 423 26.77 -3.06 6.45
N LEU A 424 26.97 -3.83 5.38
CA LEU A 424 27.96 -4.90 5.30
C LEU A 424 29.01 -4.54 4.27
N GLU A 425 30.30 -4.62 4.65
CA GLU A 425 31.42 -4.34 3.74
C GLU A 425 32.58 -5.29 4.03
N PRO A 426 32.92 -6.19 3.09
CA PRO A 426 33.99 -7.17 3.30
C PRO A 426 35.42 -6.58 3.22
N ASP A 427 35.62 -5.46 2.52
CA ASP A 427 36.94 -4.78 2.50
C ASP A 427 37.20 -4.00 3.81
N PRO A 428 38.19 -4.43 4.64
CA PRO A 428 38.40 -3.78 5.95
C PRO A 428 38.70 -2.28 5.87
N ALA A 429 39.41 -1.83 4.83
CA ALA A 429 39.77 -0.43 4.68
C ALA A 429 38.53 0.44 4.33
N SER A 430 37.67 -0.04 3.47
CA SER A 430 36.40 0.62 3.14
C SER A 430 35.44 0.60 4.33
N CYS A 431 35.34 -0.53 5.04
CA CYS A 431 34.54 -0.70 6.24
C CYS A 431 34.90 0.31 7.32
N ALA A 432 36.19 0.46 7.65
CA ALA A 432 36.63 1.42 8.66
C ALA A 432 36.23 2.86 8.34
N VAL A 433 36.26 3.26 7.06
CA VAL A 433 35.76 4.58 6.63
C VAL A 433 34.25 4.69 6.75
N ALA A 434 33.51 3.63 6.38
CA ALA A 434 32.06 3.58 6.50
C ALA A 434 31.61 3.68 7.96
N GLU A 435 32.24 2.93 8.88
CA GLU A 435 31.98 2.99 10.32
C GLU A 435 32.09 4.41 10.87
N GLN A 436 33.18 5.11 10.56
CA GLN A 436 33.39 6.49 11.00
C GLN A 436 32.27 7.42 10.49
N ARG A 437 31.88 7.27 9.24
CA ARG A 437 30.83 8.08 8.61
C ARG A 437 29.45 7.80 9.19
N ILE A 438 29.11 6.52 9.37
CA ILE A 438 27.82 6.10 9.93
C ILE A 438 27.71 6.49 11.41
N LYS A 439 28.78 6.31 12.19
CA LYS A 439 28.84 6.76 13.58
C LYS A 439 28.65 8.27 13.71
N ALA A 440 29.22 9.05 12.82
CA ALA A 440 29.03 10.51 12.76
C ALA A 440 27.60 10.90 12.37
N ALA A 441 26.86 10.05 11.65
CA ALA A 441 25.45 10.24 11.33
C ALA A 441 24.50 10.00 12.52
N GLY A 442 25.00 9.39 13.60
CA GLY A 442 24.28 9.18 14.85
C GLY A 442 23.34 7.98 14.90
N ARG A 443 23.13 7.28 13.78
CA ARG A 443 22.28 6.08 13.68
C ARG A 443 22.93 5.05 12.74
N GLY A 444 22.71 3.76 13.03
CA GLY A 444 23.18 2.66 12.19
C GLY A 444 24.51 2.06 12.60
N GLU A 445 24.81 0.94 11.99
CA GLU A 445 26.00 0.10 12.23
C GLU A 445 26.59 -0.33 10.89
N VAL A 446 27.90 -0.56 10.87
CA VAL A 446 28.58 -1.22 9.74
C VAL A 446 29.36 -2.41 10.29
N ARG A 447 29.35 -3.52 9.56
CA ARG A 447 30.09 -4.73 9.94
C ARG A 447 31.02 -5.17 8.82
N ASN A 448 32.25 -5.53 9.19
CA ASN A 448 33.23 -6.08 8.26
C ASN A 448 33.00 -7.58 8.06
N ILE A 449 31.86 -7.91 7.45
CA ILE A 449 31.48 -9.29 7.11
C ILE A 449 30.80 -9.35 5.74
N ARG A 450 30.69 -10.56 5.19
CA ARG A 450 29.83 -10.86 4.06
C ARG A 450 28.43 -11.20 4.56
N VAL A 451 27.44 -11.17 3.65
CA VAL A 451 26.02 -11.43 3.99
C VAL A 451 25.77 -12.88 4.45
N ASP A 452 26.60 -13.83 4.01
CA ASP A 452 26.56 -15.23 4.47
C ASP A 452 26.94 -15.40 5.96
N ALA A 453 27.83 -14.55 6.46
CA ALA A 453 28.24 -14.51 7.87
C ALA A 453 27.27 -13.72 8.78
N LEU A 454 26.24 -13.08 8.23
CA LEU A 454 25.23 -12.40 9.01
C LEU A 454 24.32 -13.42 9.68
N GLY A 455 24.24 -13.43 10.99
CA GLY A 455 23.33 -14.27 11.77
C GLY A 455 21.85 -14.06 11.45
N ALA A 456 20.96 -14.59 12.26
CA ALA A 456 19.51 -14.41 12.10
C ALA A 456 19.15 -12.92 12.12
N GLY A 457 18.37 -12.47 11.15
CA GLY A 457 17.89 -11.09 11.03
C GLY A 457 17.10 -10.92 9.75
N GLN A 458 15.97 -10.23 9.85
CA GLN A 458 15.13 -9.91 8.70
C GLN A 458 14.90 -8.40 8.65
N PHE A 459 14.87 -7.88 7.43
CA PHE A 459 14.81 -6.45 7.14
C PHE A 459 13.57 -6.12 6.29
N ASP A 460 13.09 -4.90 6.41
CA ASP A 460 12.02 -4.40 5.55
C ASP A 460 12.55 -4.12 4.14
N LEU A 461 13.84 -3.72 4.05
CA LEU A 461 14.54 -3.45 2.79
C LEU A 461 15.95 -4.05 2.84
N VAL A 462 16.30 -4.83 1.84
CA VAL A 462 17.69 -5.16 1.51
C VAL A 462 18.07 -4.40 0.25
N CYS A 463 19.20 -3.72 0.27
CA CYS A 463 19.69 -3.00 -0.90
C CYS A 463 21.15 -3.32 -1.21
N ALA A 464 21.51 -3.27 -2.50
CA ALA A 464 22.88 -3.42 -2.99
C ALA A 464 23.08 -2.51 -4.20
N PHE A 465 24.03 -1.59 -4.11
CA PHE A 465 24.23 -0.57 -5.12
C PHE A 465 25.59 -0.72 -5.79
N GLU A 466 25.61 -1.13 -7.07
CA GLU A 466 26.82 -1.45 -7.85
C GLU A 466 27.62 -2.60 -7.20
N VAL A 467 26.94 -3.69 -6.90
CA VAL A 467 27.52 -4.89 -6.27
C VAL A 467 27.29 -6.14 -7.09
N LEU A 468 26.06 -6.32 -7.63
CA LEU A 468 25.64 -7.57 -8.28
C LEU A 468 26.47 -7.90 -9.53
N GLU A 469 26.91 -6.88 -10.27
CA GLU A 469 27.77 -6.99 -11.44
C GLU A 469 29.18 -7.56 -11.15
N HIS A 470 29.59 -7.53 -9.89
CA HIS A 470 30.85 -8.11 -9.42
C HIS A 470 30.73 -9.56 -8.95
N ILE A 471 29.55 -10.16 -9.02
CA ILE A 471 29.26 -11.53 -8.56
C ILE A 471 28.97 -12.41 -9.76
N ASP A 472 29.68 -13.53 -9.85
CA ASP A 472 29.53 -14.45 -10.99
C ASP A 472 28.18 -15.18 -10.95
N ASP A 473 27.80 -15.80 -9.81
CA ASP A 473 26.48 -16.38 -9.59
C ASP A 473 25.53 -15.33 -9.00
N ASP A 474 25.00 -14.47 -9.86
CA ASP A 474 24.09 -13.39 -9.49
C ASP A 474 22.74 -13.91 -8.97
N ALA A 475 22.26 -15.05 -9.48
CA ALA A 475 21.02 -15.67 -9.01
C ALA A 475 21.15 -16.19 -7.57
N ALA A 476 22.28 -16.81 -7.21
CA ALA A 476 22.54 -17.21 -5.83
C ALA A 476 22.63 -16.01 -4.90
N ALA A 477 23.30 -14.93 -5.33
CA ALA A 477 23.39 -13.69 -4.55
C ALA A 477 22.01 -13.07 -4.30
N VAL A 478 21.17 -12.96 -5.33
CA VAL A 478 19.82 -12.42 -5.20
C VAL A 478 18.97 -13.28 -4.24
N ARG A 479 19.01 -14.60 -4.35
CA ARG A 479 18.31 -15.51 -3.42
C ARG A 479 18.79 -15.33 -1.97
N GLN A 480 20.10 -15.20 -1.78
CA GLN A 480 20.70 -14.98 -0.47
C GLN A 480 20.25 -13.65 0.15
N TRP A 481 20.16 -12.59 -0.64
CA TRP A 481 19.69 -11.28 -0.19
C TRP A 481 18.18 -11.29 0.08
N ALA A 482 17.41 -11.94 -0.79
CA ALA A 482 15.96 -12.12 -0.59
C ALA A 482 15.63 -12.88 0.69
N ALA A 483 16.45 -13.88 1.07
CA ALA A 483 16.29 -14.63 2.32
C ALA A 483 16.48 -13.75 3.59
N ARG A 484 17.04 -12.55 3.47
CA ARG A 484 17.16 -11.57 4.56
C ARG A 484 15.98 -10.62 4.66
N LEU A 485 15.01 -10.72 3.78
CA LEU A 485 13.80 -9.92 3.79
C LEU A 485 12.73 -10.53 4.71
N ARG A 486 11.98 -9.67 5.38
CA ARG A 486 10.71 -10.07 5.98
C ARG A 486 9.71 -10.47 4.87
N PRO A 487 8.73 -11.34 5.16
CA PRO A 487 7.63 -11.57 4.22
C PRO A 487 7.02 -10.24 3.75
N GLY A 488 6.89 -10.06 2.45
CA GLY A 488 6.44 -8.79 1.85
C GLY A 488 7.47 -7.65 1.87
N GLY A 489 8.71 -7.88 2.31
CA GLY A 489 9.83 -6.94 2.27
C GLY A 489 10.33 -6.65 0.85
N TRP A 490 11.26 -5.69 0.72
CA TRP A 490 11.70 -5.16 -0.56
C TRP A 490 13.19 -5.39 -0.81
N LEU A 491 13.54 -5.76 -2.04
CA LEU A 491 14.90 -5.77 -2.56
C LEU A 491 15.09 -4.57 -3.48
N MET A 492 16.12 -3.74 -3.24
CA MET A 492 16.48 -2.62 -4.11
C MET A 492 17.90 -2.78 -4.62
N LEU A 493 18.06 -2.78 -5.94
CA LEU A 493 19.36 -2.93 -6.58
C LEU A 493 19.69 -1.73 -7.46
N SER A 494 20.97 -1.41 -7.60
CA SER A 494 21.44 -0.66 -8.77
C SER A 494 22.59 -1.38 -9.45
N VAL A 495 22.57 -1.37 -10.78
CA VAL A 495 23.57 -2.03 -11.63
C VAL A 495 23.80 -1.22 -12.90
N PRO A 496 24.95 -1.35 -13.57
CA PRO A 496 25.16 -0.78 -14.89
C PRO A 496 24.24 -1.39 -15.93
N ALA A 497 23.64 -0.51 -16.76
CA ALA A 497 22.67 -0.89 -17.77
C ALA A 497 23.32 -1.31 -19.10
N HIS A 498 22.61 -2.17 -19.82
CA HIS A 498 22.84 -2.59 -21.19
C HIS A 498 24.14 -3.36 -21.43
N GLN A 499 24.04 -4.69 -21.57
CA GLN A 499 25.16 -5.59 -21.85
C GLN A 499 25.99 -5.15 -23.05
N ARG A 500 25.38 -4.63 -24.11
CA ARG A 500 26.05 -4.10 -25.31
C ARG A 500 26.98 -2.91 -25.04
N ARG A 501 26.91 -2.29 -23.87
CA ARG A 501 27.73 -1.14 -23.43
C ARG A 501 28.90 -1.56 -22.54
N TYR A 502 29.07 -2.85 -22.30
CA TYR A 502 30.21 -3.38 -21.56
C TYR A 502 31.52 -2.93 -22.24
N GLY A 503 32.46 -2.43 -21.46
CA GLY A 503 33.69 -1.86 -22.01
C GLY A 503 34.85 -1.80 -21.04
N ALA A 504 35.91 -1.12 -21.44
CA ALA A 504 37.19 -1.05 -20.69
C ALA A 504 37.04 -0.54 -19.24
N ALA A 505 36.04 0.29 -18.97
CA ALA A 505 35.79 0.73 -17.60
C ALA A 505 35.26 -0.41 -16.73
N ASP A 506 34.43 -1.30 -17.29
CA ASP A 506 33.88 -2.47 -16.60
C ASP A 506 34.97 -3.49 -16.31
N GLU A 507 35.82 -3.78 -17.31
CA GLU A 507 36.98 -4.67 -17.14
C GLU A 507 37.95 -4.18 -16.06
N LEU A 508 38.20 -2.86 -16.02
CA LEU A 508 39.12 -2.24 -15.07
C LEU A 508 38.64 -2.43 -13.62
N VAL A 509 37.32 -2.38 -13.37
CA VAL A 509 36.75 -2.51 -12.01
C VAL A 509 36.30 -3.94 -11.69
N GLY A 510 36.46 -4.88 -12.63
CA GLY A 510 36.17 -6.31 -12.43
C GLY A 510 34.69 -6.66 -12.50
N HIS A 511 33.92 -6.00 -13.36
CA HIS A 511 32.56 -6.42 -13.64
C HIS A 511 32.53 -7.72 -14.46
N PHE A 512 31.64 -8.65 -14.14
CA PHE A 512 31.36 -9.82 -14.97
C PHE A 512 30.43 -9.46 -16.12
N ARG A 513 29.46 -8.55 -15.88
CA ARG A 513 28.39 -8.22 -16.83
C ARG A 513 27.74 -6.87 -16.55
N ARG A 514 26.91 -6.44 -17.49
CA ARG A 514 25.88 -5.42 -17.34
C ARG A 514 24.51 -6.03 -17.56
N TYR A 515 23.45 -5.33 -17.18
CA TYR A 515 22.10 -5.88 -17.20
C TYR A 515 21.18 -5.10 -18.15
N ASP A 516 20.52 -5.84 -19.06
CA ASP A 516 19.37 -5.31 -19.77
C ASP A 516 18.13 -5.38 -18.87
N PRO A 517 17.18 -4.43 -18.98
CA PRO A 517 16.01 -4.38 -18.10
C PRO A 517 15.20 -5.67 -18.06
N GLU A 518 15.00 -6.32 -19.21
CA GLU A 518 14.23 -7.56 -19.35
C GLU A 518 14.96 -8.73 -18.67
N ALA A 519 16.27 -8.83 -18.86
CA ALA A 519 17.10 -9.86 -18.24
C ALA A 519 17.12 -9.73 -16.71
N MET A 520 17.20 -8.48 -16.20
CA MET A 520 17.12 -8.19 -14.77
C MET A 520 15.74 -8.58 -14.21
N ALA A 521 14.66 -8.25 -14.89
CA ALA A 521 13.32 -8.64 -14.46
C ALA A 521 13.15 -10.16 -14.40
N ALA A 522 13.66 -10.87 -15.42
CA ALA A 522 13.62 -12.34 -15.48
C ALA A 522 14.44 -12.98 -14.34
N LEU A 523 15.64 -12.45 -14.05
CA LEU A 523 16.49 -12.90 -12.95
C LEU A 523 15.75 -12.78 -11.60
N LEU A 524 15.18 -11.61 -11.31
CA LEU A 524 14.48 -11.39 -10.04
C LEU A 524 13.22 -12.26 -9.90
N ALA A 525 12.46 -12.41 -10.99
CA ALA A 525 11.29 -13.29 -11.01
C ALA A 525 11.67 -14.76 -10.76
N SER A 526 12.79 -15.23 -11.35
CA SER A 526 13.31 -16.59 -11.12
C SER A 526 13.75 -16.83 -9.67
N CYS A 527 14.05 -15.77 -8.93
CA CYS A 527 14.41 -15.82 -7.51
C CYS A 527 13.21 -15.62 -6.56
N GLY A 528 11.96 -15.67 -7.08
CA GLY A 528 10.74 -15.58 -6.27
C GLY A 528 10.32 -14.15 -5.90
N LEU A 529 10.87 -13.14 -6.56
CA LEU A 529 10.52 -11.75 -6.34
C LEU A 529 9.41 -11.29 -7.31
N THR A 530 8.54 -10.44 -6.83
CA THR A 530 7.37 -9.92 -7.55
C THR A 530 7.35 -8.39 -7.52
N ASP A 531 6.33 -7.76 -8.11
CA ASP A 531 6.14 -6.30 -8.12
C ASP A 531 7.40 -5.54 -8.61
N ILE A 532 8.07 -6.08 -9.65
CA ILE A 532 9.37 -5.59 -10.14
C ILE A 532 9.17 -4.25 -10.86
N GLU A 533 9.76 -3.18 -10.33
CA GLU A 533 9.83 -1.86 -10.95
C GLU A 533 11.28 -1.56 -11.34
N ILE A 534 11.51 -1.22 -12.62
CA ILE A 534 12.84 -0.87 -13.14
C ILE A 534 12.81 0.55 -13.67
N ARG A 535 13.78 1.37 -13.24
CA ARG A 535 14.04 2.71 -13.79
C ARG A 535 15.48 2.85 -14.20
N GLN A 536 15.69 3.48 -15.34
CA GLN A 536 17.02 3.84 -15.80
C GLN A 536 17.43 5.21 -15.26
N TYR A 537 18.73 5.40 -15.02
CA TYR A 537 19.29 6.68 -14.63
C TYR A 537 20.54 7.02 -15.46
N GLY A 538 20.89 8.29 -15.46
CA GLY A 538 22.12 8.76 -16.08
C GLY A 538 21.94 9.53 -17.40
N PHE A 539 20.73 9.62 -17.95
CA PHE A 539 20.49 10.41 -19.15
C PHE A 539 20.46 11.93 -18.85
N PRO A 540 21.08 12.77 -19.68
CA PRO A 540 22.09 12.46 -20.71
C PRO A 540 23.53 12.41 -20.17
N LEU A 541 23.80 12.99 -19.00
CA LEU A 541 25.14 13.17 -18.44
C LEU A 541 25.89 11.84 -18.24
N GLY A 542 25.22 10.78 -17.86
CA GLY A 542 25.80 9.46 -17.63
C GLY A 542 26.52 8.91 -18.86
N TYR A 543 26.00 9.19 -20.06
CA TYR A 543 26.67 8.79 -21.32
C TYR A 543 28.02 9.46 -21.50
N ALA A 544 28.12 10.76 -21.23
CA ALA A 544 29.39 11.48 -21.30
C ALA A 544 30.38 10.99 -20.22
N LEU A 545 29.89 10.74 -19.00
CA LEU A 545 30.70 10.21 -17.91
C LEU A 545 31.21 8.79 -18.23
N GLU A 546 30.39 7.95 -18.85
CA GLU A 546 30.76 6.60 -19.26
C GLU A 546 31.81 6.63 -20.39
N ALA A 547 31.64 7.47 -21.39
CA ALA A 547 32.62 7.63 -22.45
C ALA A 547 33.99 8.05 -21.90
N GLY A 548 34.01 9.03 -20.98
CA GLY A 548 35.22 9.46 -20.28
C GLY A 548 35.87 8.34 -19.45
N ARG A 549 35.09 7.57 -18.70
CA ARG A 549 35.56 6.42 -17.94
C ARG A 549 36.16 5.33 -18.82
N ASN A 550 35.54 5.02 -19.96
CA ASN A 550 36.04 4.05 -20.90
C ASN A 550 37.37 4.50 -21.54
N LEU A 551 37.53 5.79 -21.84
CA LEU A 551 38.80 6.32 -22.34
C LEU A 551 39.91 6.17 -21.31
N ILE A 552 39.63 6.50 -20.04
CA ILE A 552 40.59 6.34 -18.93
C ILE A 552 40.86 4.84 -18.70
N GLY A 553 39.84 3.99 -18.74
CA GLY A 553 39.97 2.55 -18.59
C GLY A 553 40.91 1.93 -19.62
N ARG A 554 40.74 2.26 -20.91
CA ARG A 554 41.60 1.79 -22.00
C ARG A 554 43.08 2.18 -21.75
N ARG A 555 43.34 3.42 -21.33
CA ARG A 555 44.69 3.88 -21.03
C ARG A 555 45.34 3.15 -19.84
N ARG A 556 44.55 2.88 -18.80
CA ARG A 556 45.02 2.18 -17.60
C ARG A 556 45.25 0.68 -17.85
N LEU A 557 44.35 0.01 -18.56
CA LEU A 557 44.55 -1.40 -18.93
C LEU A 557 45.76 -1.61 -19.84
N ALA A 558 46.08 -0.63 -20.69
CA ALA A 558 47.29 -0.67 -21.53
C ALA A 558 48.58 -0.42 -20.75
N ALA A 559 48.51 0.22 -19.58
CA ALA A 559 49.69 0.63 -18.80
C ALA A 559 50.08 -0.32 -17.64
N ALA A 560 49.20 -1.26 -17.25
CA ALA A 560 49.44 -2.17 -16.12
C ALA A 560 48.92 -3.60 -16.43
N PRO A 561 49.69 -4.67 -16.08
CA PRO A 561 49.15 -6.03 -16.09
C PRO A 561 48.03 -6.14 -15.07
N ALA A 562 46.91 -6.76 -15.47
CA ALA A 562 45.73 -6.88 -14.67
C ALA A 562 45.98 -7.77 -13.43
N GLY A 563 45.77 -7.24 -12.23
CA GLY A 563 45.61 -8.00 -10.99
C GLY A 563 44.39 -8.93 -11.07
N SER A 564 44.21 -9.78 -10.09
CA SER A 564 43.05 -10.69 -10.01
C SER A 564 41.74 -9.89 -10.02
N VAL A 565 40.62 -10.51 -10.46
CA VAL A 565 39.26 -9.90 -10.44
C VAL A 565 38.89 -9.43 -9.04
N ALA A 566 39.26 -10.22 -8.01
CA ALA A 566 39.01 -9.90 -6.60
C ALA A 566 39.72 -8.62 -6.14
N GLU A 567 40.99 -8.44 -6.55
CA GLU A 567 41.78 -7.21 -6.22
C GLU A 567 41.20 -5.98 -6.94
N ARG A 568 40.75 -6.14 -8.19
CA ARG A 568 40.13 -5.04 -8.95
C ARG A 568 38.78 -4.63 -8.34
N THR A 569 37.97 -5.60 -7.90
CA THR A 569 36.71 -5.37 -7.21
C THR A 569 36.94 -4.64 -5.88
N ALA A 570 37.86 -5.09 -5.05
CA ALA A 570 38.20 -4.43 -3.79
C ALA A 570 38.73 -2.99 -3.98
N ALA A 571 39.44 -2.72 -5.07
CA ALA A 571 39.93 -1.39 -5.42
C ALA A 571 38.84 -0.48 -6.02
N SER A 572 37.76 -1.01 -6.58
CA SER A 572 36.75 -0.26 -7.31
C SER A 572 36.05 0.82 -6.45
N GLY A 573 35.75 0.51 -5.20
CA GLY A 573 35.13 1.44 -4.24
C GLY A 573 36.01 2.67 -3.88
N ARG A 574 37.31 2.60 -4.16
CA ARG A 574 38.29 3.66 -3.84
C ARG A 574 38.64 4.54 -5.04
N LEU A 575 38.50 4.04 -6.25
CA LEU A 575 39.07 4.62 -7.47
C LEU A 575 38.47 5.95 -7.93
N LEU A 576 37.25 6.31 -7.52
CA LEU A 576 36.51 7.44 -8.09
C LEU A 576 35.83 8.35 -7.03
N GLN A 577 36.21 8.25 -5.78
CA GLN A 577 35.61 9.10 -4.72
C GLN A 577 36.15 10.55 -4.82
N PRO A 578 35.28 11.58 -4.62
CA PRO A 578 35.74 12.97 -4.58
C PRO A 578 36.69 13.21 -3.40
N ALA A 579 37.87 13.74 -3.68
CA ALA A 579 38.96 13.92 -2.72
C ALA A 579 38.75 15.08 -1.72
N SER A 580 37.68 15.89 -1.84
CA SER A 580 37.43 17.04 -0.95
C SER A 580 35.96 17.46 -0.89
N ARG A 581 35.59 18.15 0.21
CA ARG A 581 34.25 18.76 0.44
C ARG A 581 33.86 19.70 -0.70
N ALA A 582 34.74 20.55 -1.14
CA ALA A 582 34.47 21.50 -2.23
C ALA A 582 34.12 20.80 -3.54
N ARG A 583 34.82 19.70 -3.89
CA ARG A 583 34.47 18.87 -5.06
C ARG A 583 33.14 18.15 -4.89
N GLY A 584 32.80 17.68 -3.69
CA GLY A 584 31.53 17.09 -3.37
C GLY A 584 30.35 18.06 -3.58
N THR A 585 30.50 19.31 -3.12
CA THR A 585 29.52 20.39 -3.32
C THR A 585 29.38 20.74 -4.80
N ALA A 586 30.51 20.88 -5.52
CA ALA A 586 30.51 21.15 -6.95
C ALA A 586 29.79 20.03 -7.76
N THR A 587 30.03 18.75 -7.43
CA THR A 587 29.34 17.64 -8.10
C THR A 587 27.86 17.61 -7.79
N ARG A 588 27.43 17.96 -6.58
CA ARG A 588 26.04 18.05 -6.17
C ARG A 588 25.27 19.09 -7.00
N TYR A 589 25.76 20.31 -7.06
CA TYR A 589 25.10 21.39 -7.80
C TYR A 589 25.25 21.25 -9.31
N GLY A 590 26.41 20.82 -9.80
CA GLY A 590 26.67 20.58 -11.21
C GLY A 590 25.80 19.47 -11.81
N THR A 591 25.38 18.47 -11.01
CA THR A 591 24.47 17.40 -11.46
C THR A 591 22.99 17.76 -11.32
N ALA A 592 22.62 18.82 -10.60
CA ALA A 592 21.22 19.16 -10.31
C ALA A 592 20.33 19.30 -11.55
N PRO A 593 20.72 20.02 -12.62
CA PRO A 593 19.89 20.12 -13.82
C PRO A 593 19.68 18.76 -14.50
N PHE A 594 20.71 17.92 -14.52
CA PHE A 594 20.62 16.57 -15.12
C PHE A 594 19.76 15.62 -14.29
N ARG A 595 19.78 15.74 -12.96
CA ARG A 595 18.84 15.00 -12.08
C ARG A 595 17.38 15.38 -12.33
N LEU A 596 17.12 16.65 -12.61
CA LEU A 596 15.77 17.09 -12.98
C LEU A 596 15.39 16.57 -14.37
N LEU A 597 16.31 16.66 -15.35
CA LEU A 597 16.05 16.22 -16.72
C LEU A 597 15.80 14.71 -16.80
N GLN A 598 16.62 13.87 -16.16
CA GLN A 598 16.44 12.40 -16.19
C GLN A 598 15.08 11.93 -15.68
N ARG A 599 14.37 12.73 -14.87
CA ARG A 599 13.03 12.40 -14.35
C ARG A 599 11.98 12.25 -15.45
N GLY A 600 12.18 12.91 -16.58
CA GLY A 600 11.34 12.78 -17.78
C GLY A 600 11.69 11.57 -18.66
N PHE A 601 12.84 10.91 -18.42
CA PHE A 601 13.40 9.87 -19.28
C PHE A 601 13.75 8.60 -18.51
N THR A 602 12.77 8.05 -17.78
CA THR A 602 12.96 6.89 -16.89
C THR A 602 13.26 5.56 -17.59
N GLY A 603 13.06 5.51 -18.91
CA GLY A 603 13.36 4.35 -19.76
C GLY A 603 14.70 4.43 -20.49
N THR A 604 15.56 5.44 -20.19
CA THR A 604 16.81 5.67 -20.92
C THR A 604 17.91 6.07 -19.93
N GLY A 605 19.05 5.38 -19.99
CA GLY A 605 20.17 5.68 -19.07
C GLY A 605 21.34 4.72 -19.21
N THR A 606 22.33 4.92 -18.34
CA THR A 606 23.55 4.10 -18.28
C THR A 606 23.56 3.14 -17.09
N GLY A 607 22.56 3.24 -16.21
CA GLY A 607 22.38 2.34 -15.07
C GLY A 607 20.91 2.07 -14.80
N LEU A 608 20.62 0.96 -14.12
CA LEU A 608 19.30 0.56 -13.63
C LEU A 608 19.22 0.81 -12.13
N VAL A 609 18.08 1.26 -11.65
CA VAL A 609 17.63 1.08 -10.27
C VAL A 609 16.40 0.21 -10.32
N VAL A 610 16.40 -0.83 -9.54
CA VAL A 610 15.37 -1.88 -9.52
C VAL A 610 14.81 -2.01 -8.12
N LEU A 611 13.51 -2.10 -8.02
CA LEU A 611 12.79 -2.40 -6.79
C LEU A 611 11.93 -3.64 -7.03
N ALA A 612 12.03 -4.64 -6.17
CA ALA A 612 11.24 -5.86 -6.24
C ALA A 612 10.77 -6.28 -4.85
N ARG A 613 9.70 -7.04 -4.76
CA ARG A 613 9.09 -7.43 -3.49
C ARG A 613 9.18 -8.93 -3.29
N LEU A 614 9.54 -9.37 -2.08
CA LEU A 614 9.40 -10.75 -1.68
C LEU A 614 7.91 -11.06 -1.50
N ALA A 615 7.44 -12.18 -2.07
CA ALA A 615 6.07 -12.64 -1.84
C ALA A 615 5.81 -12.82 -0.33
N ALA A 616 4.61 -12.47 0.12
CA ALA A 616 4.22 -12.55 1.54
C ALA A 616 3.97 -14.01 1.97
#